data_7ab09797ec38136ae0aa5e4bf4955a65
#
_entry.id   7ab09797ec38136ae0aa5e4bf4955a65
#
_cell.length_a   1.000
_cell.length_b   1.000
_cell.length_c   1.000
_cell.angle_alpha   90.00
_cell.angle_beta   90.00
_cell.angle_gamma   90.00
#
_symmetry.space_group_name_H-M   'P 1'
#
loop_
_entity.id
_entity.type
_entity.pdbx_description
1 polymer ?
#
loop_
_entity_poly.entity_id
_entity_poly.type
_entity_poly.pdbx_seq_one_letter_code
_entity_poly.pdbx_strand_id
1 'polypeptide(L)'
;MKIRILIISLSLLFACKVVLVSGYDPIIENTLTQLQKNFNLHFIKLSRVLQDSDPNNQKFTNFQDYYDQMNADLIVIKSRARFLDKKASLVQKQINNLDSTLHVFEDRHKKGFEDSKVDDRHDIRDGINSSFEALIKFQEELKPKK
;
A
#
# COMPACT_ATOMS: atom_id res chain seq x y z
N MET A 1 42.38 28.82 26.26
CA MET A 1 41.55 28.87 25.00
C MET A 1 41.29 27.48 24.37
N LYS A 2 42.19 26.53 24.36
CA LYS A 2 42.05 25.20 23.71
C LYS A 2 40.99 24.30 24.36
N ILE A 3 40.76 24.37 25.71
CA ILE A 3 39.78 23.53 26.41
C ILE A 3 38.33 23.93 26.12
N ARG A 4 38.03 25.22 25.90
CA ARG A 4 36.67 25.69 25.59
C ARG A 4 36.19 25.25 24.23
N ILE A 5 37.10 25.11 23.27
CA ILE A 5 36.77 24.66 21.90
C ILE A 5 36.44 23.15 21.90
N LEU A 6 37.12 22.37 22.77
CA LEU A 6 36.85 20.93 22.89
C LEU A 6 35.46 20.63 23.48
N ILE A 7 35.00 21.43 24.44
CA ILE A 7 33.67 21.28 25.08
C ILE A 7 32.55 21.60 24.09
N ILE A 8 32.72 22.63 23.22
CA ILE A 8 31.73 23.00 22.22
C ILE A 8 31.63 21.91 21.13
N SER A 9 32.74 21.29 20.75
CA SER A 9 32.76 20.21 19.76
C SER A 9 32.04 18.93 20.26
N LEU A 10 32.09 18.65 21.57
CA LEU A 10 31.48 17.46 22.17
C LEU A 10 29.96 17.60 22.32
N SER A 11 29.44 18.82 22.49
CA SER A 11 27.99 19.07 22.62
C SER A 11 27.22 18.94 21.29
N LEU A 12 27.88 19.01 20.15
CA LEU A 12 27.26 18.83 18.83
C LEU A 12 26.97 17.34 18.49
N LEU A 13 27.59 16.39 19.22
CA LEU A 13 27.37 14.97 19.00
C LEU A 13 26.08 14.43 19.63
N PHE A 14 25.43 15.17 20.53
CA PHE A 14 24.19 14.75 21.16
C PHE A 14 22.91 15.20 20.44
N ALA A 15 23.03 15.94 19.33
CA ALA A 15 21.87 16.49 18.63
C ALA A 15 21.19 15.51 17.65
N CYS A 16 21.78 14.37 17.35
CA CYS A 16 21.11 13.33 16.57
C CYS A 16 20.34 12.39 17.49
N LYS A 17 19.16 12.81 17.95
CA LYS A 17 18.16 11.88 18.44
C LYS A 17 17.67 11.09 17.23
N VAL A 18 18.31 9.95 16.94
CA VAL A 18 17.74 8.95 16.05
C VAL A 18 16.48 8.45 16.75
N VAL A 19 15.35 9.04 16.41
CA VAL A 19 14.04 8.46 16.76
C VAL A 19 13.98 7.16 15.98
N LEU A 20 14.31 6.06 16.65
CA LEU A 20 14.05 4.71 16.16
C LEU A 20 12.54 4.61 15.97
N VAL A 21 12.11 4.69 14.72
CA VAL A 21 10.72 4.80 14.33
C VAL A 21 10.02 3.51 14.72
N SER A 22 9.13 3.61 15.67
CA SER A 22 8.21 2.58 16.08
C SER A 22 7.25 2.26 14.92
N GLY A 23 7.58 1.33 14.03
CA GLY A 23 6.61 0.73 13.09
C GLY A 23 5.79 1.66 12.16
N TYR A 24 5.73 2.96 12.43
CA TYR A 24 5.06 3.96 11.60
C TYR A 24 5.97 4.50 10.50
N ASP A 25 5.46 4.52 9.29
CA ASP A 25 6.12 5.13 8.14
C ASP A 25 5.09 5.95 7.33
N PRO A 26 5.22 7.29 7.26
CA PRO A 26 4.27 8.14 6.56
C PRO A 26 4.22 7.86 5.06
N ILE A 27 5.28 7.33 4.47
CA ILE A 27 5.28 6.95 3.05
C ILE A 27 4.42 5.70 2.85
N ILE A 28 4.49 4.72 3.74
CA ILE A 28 3.61 3.54 3.69
C ILE A 28 2.15 3.98 3.80
N GLU A 29 1.79 4.82 4.78
CA GLU A 29 0.41 5.29 4.97
C GLU A 29 -0.11 6.03 3.73
N ASN A 30 0.65 6.99 3.22
CA ASN A 30 0.26 7.79 2.06
C ASN A 30 0.13 6.94 0.79
N THR A 31 1.07 6.01 0.57
CA THR A 31 1.04 5.12 -0.60
C THR A 31 -0.13 4.15 -0.51
N LEU A 32 -0.44 3.59 0.67
CA LEU A 32 -1.63 2.75 0.88
C LEU A 32 -2.92 3.51 0.59
N THR A 33 -3.05 4.75 1.07
CA THR A 33 -4.22 5.60 0.84
C THR A 33 -4.40 5.90 -0.65
N GLN A 34 -3.31 6.21 -1.34
CA GLN A 34 -3.34 6.46 -2.78
C GLN A 34 -3.66 5.19 -3.58
N LEU A 35 -3.09 4.07 -3.20
CA LEU A 35 -3.34 2.76 -3.82
C LEU A 35 -4.81 2.34 -3.64
N GLN A 36 -5.39 2.52 -2.46
CA GLN A 36 -6.81 2.29 -2.20
C GLN A 36 -7.70 3.14 -3.10
N LYS A 37 -7.40 4.45 -3.20
CA LYS A 37 -8.14 5.36 -4.09
C LYS A 37 -8.06 4.91 -5.55
N ASN A 38 -6.87 4.56 -6.02
CA ASN A 38 -6.64 4.11 -7.39
C ASN A 38 -7.36 2.79 -7.67
N PHE A 39 -7.34 1.85 -6.72
CA PHE A 39 -8.09 0.60 -6.79
C PHE A 39 -9.60 0.85 -6.96
N ASN A 40 -10.17 1.71 -6.13
CA ASN A 40 -11.60 2.03 -6.22
C ASN A 40 -11.96 2.71 -7.56
N LEU A 41 -11.12 3.63 -8.06
CA LEU A 41 -11.31 4.24 -9.37
C LEU A 41 -11.23 3.21 -10.50
N HIS A 42 -10.26 2.31 -10.42
CA HIS A 42 -10.13 1.20 -11.38
C HIS A 42 -11.36 0.30 -11.34
N PHE A 43 -11.82 -0.10 -10.15
CA PHE A 43 -13.00 -0.95 -9.99
C PHE A 43 -14.26 -0.30 -10.58
N ILE A 44 -14.45 1.01 -10.37
CA ILE A 44 -15.58 1.77 -10.97
C ILE A 44 -15.49 1.76 -12.51
N LYS A 45 -14.30 2.00 -13.07
CA LYS A 45 -14.10 1.96 -14.53
C LYS A 45 -14.37 0.57 -15.08
N LEU A 46 -13.81 -0.46 -14.43
CA LEU A 46 -13.99 -1.85 -14.81
C LEU A 46 -15.47 -2.26 -14.76
N SER A 47 -16.19 -1.89 -13.69
CA SER A 47 -17.62 -2.20 -13.55
C SER A 47 -18.46 -1.58 -14.67
N ARG A 48 -18.08 -0.39 -15.17
CA ARG A 48 -18.77 0.24 -16.31
C ARG A 48 -18.55 -0.54 -17.61
N VAL A 49 -17.31 -0.89 -17.91
CA VAL A 49 -16.99 -1.61 -19.15
C VAL A 49 -17.49 -3.06 -19.14
N LEU A 50 -17.64 -3.66 -17.96
CA LEU A 50 -18.22 -5.01 -17.82
C LEU A 50 -19.75 -5.02 -18.09
N GLN A 51 -20.39 -3.85 -18.06
CA GLN A 51 -21.79 -3.65 -18.47
C GLN A 51 -21.91 -3.26 -19.97
N ASP A 52 -20.79 -2.97 -20.61
CA ASP A 52 -20.75 -2.66 -22.04
C ASP A 52 -20.93 -3.95 -22.86
N SER A 53 -21.61 -3.83 -24.00
CA SER A 53 -21.79 -4.93 -24.93
C SER A 53 -20.55 -5.26 -25.75
N ASP A 54 -19.55 -4.36 -25.81
CA ASP A 54 -18.30 -4.58 -26.54
C ASP A 54 -17.25 -5.27 -25.64
N PRO A 55 -16.96 -6.56 -25.88
CA PRO A 55 -15.98 -7.30 -25.08
C PRO A 55 -14.54 -6.76 -25.23
N ASN A 56 -14.26 -5.96 -26.27
CA ASN A 56 -12.94 -5.36 -26.44
C ASN A 56 -12.65 -4.32 -25.36
N ASN A 57 -13.67 -3.63 -24.84
CA ASN A 57 -13.51 -2.65 -23.78
C ASN A 57 -13.08 -3.28 -22.45
N GLN A 58 -13.36 -4.57 -22.25
CA GLN A 58 -13.10 -5.31 -21.02
C GLN A 58 -11.68 -5.93 -20.97
N LYS A 59 -10.92 -5.86 -22.07
CA LYS A 59 -9.60 -6.50 -22.16
C LYS A 59 -8.65 -5.93 -21.11
N PHE A 60 -7.92 -6.83 -20.45
CA PHE A 60 -6.87 -6.51 -19.47
C PHE A 60 -5.89 -5.45 -20.00
N THR A 61 -5.52 -5.52 -21.28
CA THR A 61 -4.59 -4.58 -21.92
C THR A 61 -5.04 -3.12 -21.87
N ASN A 62 -6.34 -2.85 -21.77
CA ASN A 62 -6.88 -1.49 -21.63
C ASN A 62 -6.68 -0.91 -20.21
N PHE A 63 -6.25 -1.73 -19.27
CA PHE A 63 -6.05 -1.38 -17.86
C PHE A 63 -4.61 -1.60 -17.40
N GLN A 64 -3.68 -1.88 -18.33
CA GLN A 64 -2.29 -2.19 -18.02
C GLN A 64 -1.65 -1.11 -17.15
N ASP A 65 -1.82 0.17 -17.50
CA ASP A 65 -1.25 1.30 -16.76
C ASP A 65 -1.65 1.29 -15.29
N TYR A 66 -2.89 0.88 -14.98
CA TYR A 66 -3.33 0.77 -13.59
C TYR A 66 -2.56 -0.33 -12.86
N TYR A 67 -2.40 -1.50 -13.48
CA TYR A 67 -1.70 -2.63 -12.84
C TYR A 67 -0.21 -2.36 -12.68
N ASP A 68 0.40 -1.68 -13.64
CA ASP A 68 1.79 -1.25 -13.55
C ASP A 68 2.00 -0.25 -12.39
N GLN A 69 1.09 0.72 -12.24
CA GLN A 69 1.13 1.66 -11.11
C GLN A 69 0.88 0.94 -9.78
N MET A 70 -0.09 0.03 -9.71
CA MET A 70 -0.36 -0.78 -8.53
C MET A 70 0.88 -1.56 -8.08
N ASN A 71 1.57 -2.19 -9.04
CA ASN A 71 2.79 -2.96 -8.77
C ASN A 71 3.93 -2.05 -8.29
N ALA A 72 4.09 -0.86 -8.88
CA ALA A 72 5.08 0.12 -8.45
C ALA A 72 4.83 0.58 -7.01
N ASP A 73 3.59 0.89 -6.65
CA ASP A 73 3.20 1.30 -5.29
C ASP A 73 3.45 0.17 -4.28
N LEU A 74 3.12 -1.08 -4.63
CA LEU A 74 3.38 -2.26 -3.79
C LEU A 74 4.89 -2.48 -3.56
N ILE A 75 5.72 -2.26 -4.58
CA ILE A 75 7.18 -2.34 -4.45
C ILE A 75 7.67 -1.30 -3.43
N VAL A 76 7.18 -0.06 -3.50
CA VAL A 76 7.53 1.01 -2.55
C VAL A 76 7.13 0.60 -1.12
N ILE A 77 5.88 0.19 -0.91
CA ILE A 77 5.36 -0.22 0.41
C ILE A 77 6.19 -1.39 0.98
N LYS A 78 6.42 -2.44 0.19
CA LYS A 78 7.17 -3.63 0.62
C LYS A 78 8.64 -3.31 0.92
N SER A 79 9.26 -2.45 0.12
CA SER A 79 10.64 -2.01 0.34
C SER A 79 10.78 -1.26 1.66
N ARG A 80 9.86 -0.35 1.93
CA ARG A 80 9.86 0.41 3.18
C ARG A 80 9.53 -0.46 4.39
N ALA A 81 8.59 -1.38 4.26
CA ALA A 81 8.21 -2.28 5.34
C ALA A 81 9.37 -3.16 5.85
N ARG A 82 10.36 -3.45 5.00
CA ARG A 82 11.57 -4.21 5.41
C ARG A 82 12.42 -3.47 6.44
N PHE A 83 12.35 -2.15 6.48
CA PHE A 83 13.10 -1.31 7.44
C PHE A 83 12.35 -1.04 8.74
N LEU A 84 11.09 -1.49 8.84
CA LEU A 84 10.32 -1.40 10.07
C LEU A 84 10.89 -2.37 11.12
N ASP A 85 10.82 -1.97 12.39
CA ASP A 85 11.27 -2.78 13.52
C ASP A 85 10.57 -4.16 13.53
N LYS A 86 11.20 -5.14 14.18
CA LYS A 86 10.65 -6.51 14.38
C LYS A 86 9.24 -6.51 14.98
N LYS A 87 8.91 -5.49 15.78
CA LYS A 87 7.56 -5.27 16.33
C LYS A 87 6.51 -5.02 15.23
N ALA A 88 6.92 -4.63 14.04
CA ALA A 88 6.05 -4.39 12.89
C ALA A 88 5.90 -5.62 11.96
N SER A 89 6.30 -6.81 12.43
CA SER A 89 6.13 -8.05 11.64
C SER A 89 4.68 -8.29 11.21
N LEU A 90 3.71 -7.85 12.01
CA LEU A 90 2.29 -7.89 11.64
C LEU A 90 1.98 -6.98 10.44
N VAL A 91 2.56 -5.78 10.39
CA VAL A 91 2.42 -4.86 9.24
C VAL A 91 2.94 -5.53 7.97
N GLN A 92 4.14 -6.11 8.04
CA GLN A 92 4.75 -6.81 6.90
C GLN A 92 3.87 -7.96 6.41
N LYS A 93 3.32 -8.74 7.34
CA LYS A 93 2.40 -9.84 7.02
C LYS A 93 1.12 -9.32 6.34
N GLN A 94 0.52 -8.25 6.84
CA GLN A 94 -0.69 -7.67 6.27
C GLN A 94 -0.43 -7.05 4.89
N ILE A 95 0.73 -6.40 4.69
CA ILE A 95 1.15 -5.90 3.37
C ILE A 95 1.29 -7.05 2.37
N ASN A 96 1.90 -8.17 2.77
CA ASN A 96 2.04 -9.34 1.89
C ASN A 96 0.67 -9.97 1.56
N ASN A 97 -0.26 -9.97 2.50
CA ASN A 97 -1.62 -10.45 2.25
C ASN A 97 -2.35 -9.55 1.25
N LEU A 98 -2.27 -8.23 1.42
CA LEU A 98 -2.85 -7.27 0.48
C LEU A 98 -2.24 -7.42 -0.92
N ASP A 99 -0.91 -7.51 -1.02
CA ASP A 99 -0.17 -7.76 -2.26
C ASP A 99 -0.71 -9.02 -2.97
N SER A 100 -0.80 -10.14 -2.25
CA SER A 100 -1.33 -11.39 -2.80
C SER A 100 -2.78 -11.25 -3.28
N THR A 101 -3.63 -10.55 -2.54
CA THR A 101 -5.03 -10.36 -2.90
C THR A 101 -5.19 -9.49 -4.14
N LEU A 102 -4.40 -8.43 -4.27
CA LEU A 102 -4.40 -7.56 -5.46
C LEU A 102 -3.91 -8.31 -6.71
N HIS A 103 -2.90 -9.17 -6.58
CA HIS A 103 -2.44 -10.00 -7.69
C HIS A 103 -3.48 -11.07 -8.09
N VAL A 104 -4.21 -11.65 -7.15
CA VAL A 104 -5.33 -12.55 -7.47
C VAL A 104 -6.41 -11.80 -8.25
N PHE A 105 -6.71 -10.55 -7.90
CA PHE A 105 -7.65 -9.73 -8.64
C PHE A 105 -7.14 -9.44 -10.06
N GLU A 106 -5.87 -9.08 -10.22
CA GLU A 106 -5.21 -8.88 -11.51
C GLU A 106 -5.30 -10.14 -12.39
N ASP A 107 -4.97 -11.30 -11.84
CA ASP A 107 -5.00 -12.58 -12.56
C ASP A 107 -6.42 -12.96 -12.98
N ARG A 108 -7.43 -12.68 -12.16
CA ARG A 108 -8.84 -12.87 -12.55
C ARG A 108 -9.23 -11.95 -13.71
N HIS A 109 -8.74 -10.71 -13.72
CA HIS A 109 -9.00 -9.81 -14.85
C HIS A 109 -8.31 -10.31 -16.13
N LYS A 110 -7.05 -10.78 -16.05
CA LYS A 110 -6.35 -11.40 -17.20
C LYS A 110 -7.12 -12.56 -17.82
N LYS A 111 -7.86 -13.31 -16.99
CA LYS A 111 -8.72 -14.43 -17.41
C LYS A 111 -10.14 -13.99 -17.82
N GLY A 112 -10.42 -12.68 -17.89
CA GLY A 112 -11.72 -12.16 -18.28
C GLY A 112 -12.83 -12.33 -17.23
N PHE A 113 -12.50 -12.59 -15.96
CA PHE A 113 -13.45 -12.90 -14.88
C PHE A 113 -14.40 -14.07 -15.19
N GLU A 114 -13.97 -15.02 -16.03
CA GLU A 114 -14.78 -16.15 -16.51
C GLU A 114 -15.44 -16.96 -15.38
N ASP A 115 -14.76 -17.04 -14.22
CA ASP A 115 -15.21 -17.81 -13.05
C ASP A 115 -16.02 -16.96 -12.04
N SER A 116 -16.29 -15.67 -12.33
CA SER A 116 -16.86 -14.75 -11.33
C SER A 116 -18.26 -14.28 -11.72
N LYS A 117 -19.26 -14.59 -10.89
CA LYS A 117 -20.57 -13.95 -10.97
C LYS A 117 -20.45 -12.46 -10.63
N VAL A 118 -21.38 -11.63 -11.12
CA VAL A 118 -21.40 -10.18 -10.88
C VAL A 118 -21.37 -9.84 -9.38
N ASP A 119 -22.05 -10.62 -8.57
CA ASP A 119 -22.12 -10.44 -7.11
C ASP A 119 -20.78 -10.69 -6.42
N ASP A 120 -20.01 -11.70 -6.86
CA ASP A 120 -18.70 -12.01 -6.28
C ASP A 120 -17.69 -10.86 -6.43
N ARG A 121 -17.88 -9.96 -7.40
CA ARG A 121 -16.98 -8.82 -7.64
C ARG A 121 -17.11 -7.74 -6.57
N HIS A 122 -18.33 -7.50 -6.06
CA HIS A 122 -18.54 -6.54 -4.96
C HIS A 122 -17.90 -7.06 -3.69
N ASP A 123 -18.04 -8.37 -3.40
CA ASP A 123 -17.41 -8.99 -2.23
C ASP A 123 -15.89 -8.93 -2.30
N ILE A 124 -15.30 -9.11 -3.49
CA ILE A 124 -13.85 -8.97 -3.71
C ILE A 124 -13.42 -7.53 -3.44
N ARG A 125 -14.14 -6.54 -3.98
CA ARG A 125 -13.83 -5.12 -3.74
C ARG A 125 -13.87 -4.79 -2.26
N ASP A 126 -14.91 -5.21 -1.58
CA ASP A 126 -15.13 -4.89 -0.18
C ASP A 126 -14.10 -5.59 0.71
N GLY A 127 -13.71 -6.83 0.39
CA GLY A 127 -12.61 -7.53 1.05
C GLY A 127 -11.25 -6.85 0.87
N ILE A 128 -10.96 -6.35 -0.34
CA ILE A 128 -9.74 -5.60 -0.61
C ILE A 128 -9.75 -4.26 0.14
N ASN A 129 -10.87 -3.52 0.13
CA ASN A 129 -11.01 -2.27 0.87
C ASN A 129 -10.83 -2.47 2.38
N SER A 130 -11.42 -3.51 2.94
CA SER A 130 -11.24 -3.86 4.36
C SER A 130 -9.77 -4.11 4.70
N SER A 131 -9.01 -4.71 3.78
CA SER A 131 -7.57 -4.92 3.96
C SER A 131 -6.78 -3.61 3.94
N PHE A 132 -7.13 -2.67 3.05
CA PHE A 132 -6.55 -1.33 3.03
C PHE A 132 -6.85 -0.56 4.32
N GLU A 133 -8.12 -0.54 4.74
CA GLU A 133 -8.58 0.18 5.94
C GLU A 133 -7.87 -0.33 7.20
N ALA A 134 -7.75 -1.65 7.33
CA ALA A 134 -7.03 -2.25 8.44
C ALA A 134 -5.56 -1.83 8.49
N LEU A 135 -4.87 -1.79 7.34
CA LEU A 135 -3.48 -1.36 7.25
C LEU A 135 -3.31 0.13 7.52
N ILE A 136 -4.15 0.97 6.95
CA ILE A 136 -4.11 2.43 7.14
C ILE A 136 -4.36 2.75 8.62
N LYS A 137 -5.42 2.19 9.21
CA LYS A 137 -5.72 2.36 10.63
C LYS A 137 -4.57 1.91 11.52
N PHE A 138 -3.94 0.78 11.18
CA PHE A 138 -2.79 0.29 11.93
C PHE A 138 -1.60 1.26 11.85
N GLN A 139 -1.35 1.86 10.69
CA GLN A 139 -0.32 2.91 10.56
C GLN A 139 -0.67 4.16 11.38
N GLU A 140 -1.93 4.56 11.41
CA GLU A 140 -2.38 5.69 12.24
C GLU A 140 -2.17 5.43 13.75
N GLU A 141 -2.45 4.22 14.22
CA GLU A 141 -2.25 3.83 15.63
C GLU A 141 -0.77 3.81 16.04
N LEU A 142 0.14 3.60 15.09
CA LEU A 142 1.58 3.61 15.30
C LEU A 142 2.18 5.03 15.26
N LYS A 143 1.43 6.06 14.92
CA LYS A 143 1.90 7.45 14.92
C LYS A 143 2.39 7.84 16.31
N PRO A 144 3.54 8.54 16.42
CA PRO A 144 4.00 9.10 17.68
C PRO A 144 2.92 10.01 18.26
N LYS A 145 2.46 9.73 19.47
CA LYS A 145 1.58 10.64 20.21
C LYS A 145 2.37 11.91 20.52
N LYS A 146 1.83 13.05 20.17
CA LYS A 146 2.39 14.38 20.50
C LYS A 146 2.31 14.62 22.00
#